data_a9de56361710ab11651affe028609b60
#
_entry.id   a9de56361710ab11651affe028609b60
#
_cell.length_a   1.000
_cell.length_b   1.000
_cell.length_c   1.000
_cell.angle_alpha   90.00
_cell.angle_beta   90.00
_cell.angle_gamma   90.00
#
_symmetry.space_group_name_H-M   'P 1'
#
loop_
_entity.id
_entity.type
_entity.pdbx_description
1 polymer ?
#
loop_
_entity_poly.entity_id
_entity_poly.type
_entity_poly.pdbx_seq_one_letter_code
_entity_poly.pdbx_strand_id
1 'polypeptide(L)'
;MKENWKKYLAECIGTAVLTFAACGVAVVAGQIVEGQLGWWVATSLAFGLVIVAMAYSIGNISGCHINPAVSLAMLIRKKITLKDFCFYVIAQVVGALVGSLFLALCLRGNFSSLGGNEIQDLLKVTVDGELKTDVWSLFAGFFVEVLLTFIFVIAILGSTDERYHDGKHAGIVIGLSLTLVHLLGLGFTGTSVNPARSLAPALLQAFTGNTTSLSQIWIWILAPLAGAALAAIVYGVITKGKEKSEPQA
;
A
#
# COMPACT_ATOMS: atom_id res chain seq x y z
N MET A 1 -4.41 19.48 -22.20
CA MET A 1 -4.06 18.05 -22.25
C MET A 1 -2.56 17.76 -22.14
N LYS A 2 -1.66 18.72 -22.39
CA LYS A 2 -0.21 18.47 -22.47
C LYS A 2 0.53 18.25 -21.11
N GLU A 3 -0.05 18.62 -19.95
CA GLU A 3 0.67 18.53 -18.67
C GLU A 3 0.27 17.35 -17.77
N ASN A 4 -0.88 16.74 -18.00
CA ASN A 4 -1.37 15.69 -17.08
C ASN A 4 -0.59 14.37 -17.12
N TRP A 5 0.14 14.09 -18.22
CA TRP A 5 0.92 12.86 -18.33
C TRP A 5 2.07 12.78 -17.32
N LYS A 6 2.61 13.95 -16.90
CA LYS A 6 3.72 13.99 -15.93
C LYS A 6 3.32 13.41 -14.57
N LYS A 7 2.09 13.71 -14.10
CA LYS A 7 1.60 13.16 -12.84
C LYS A 7 1.32 11.65 -12.94
N TYR A 8 0.86 11.16 -14.10
CA TYR A 8 0.66 9.73 -14.31
C TYR A 8 2.00 8.99 -14.38
N LEU A 9 2.99 9.58 -15.04
CA LEU A 9 4.36 9.03 -15.06
C LEU A 9 4.97 9.03 -13.64
N ALA A 10 4.77 10.07 -12.85
CA ALA A 10 5.22 10.13 -11.46
C ALA A 10 4.59 9.01 -10.60
N GLU A 11 3.28 8.77 -10.75
CA GLU A 11 2.59 7.65 -10.07
C GLU A 11 3.14 6.29 -10.51
N CYS A 12 3.42 6.11 -11.80
CA CYS A 12 4.03 4.89 -12.33
C CYS A 12 5.43 4.66 -11.74
N ILE A 13 6.30 5.68 -11.78
CA ILE A 13 7.65 5.60 -11.21
C ILE A 13 7.61 5.34 -9.71
N GLY A 14 6.80 6.10 -8.96
CA GLY A 14 6.70 5.94 -7.51
C GLY A 14 6.21 4.56 -7.10
N THR A 15 5.23 3.99 -7.83
CA THR A 15 4.74 2.65 -7.54
C THR A 15 5.75 1.58 -7.96
N ALA A 16 6.51 1.80 -9.04
CA ALA A 16 7.61 0.90 -9.41
C ALA A 16 8.69 0.87 -8.33
N VAL A 17 9.08 2.04 -7.80
CA VAL A 17 10.04 2.12 -6.69
C VAL A 17 9.49 1.43 -5.44
N LEU A 18 8.20 1.62 -5.12
CA LEU A 18 7.55 0.96 -3.98
C LEU A 18 7.67 -0.57 -4.08
N THR A 19 7.24 -1.15 -5.20
CA THR A 19 7.25 -2.60 -5.35
C THR A 19 8.66 -3.17 -5.50
N PHE A 20 9.55 -2.47 -6.20
CA PHE A 20 10.94 -2.91 -6.30
C PHE A 20 11.66 -2.89 -4.96
N ALA A 21 11.64 -1.73 -4.26
CA ALA A 21 12.46 -1.55 -3.06
C ALA A 21 11.83 -2.18 -1.82
N ALA A 22 10.55 -1.90 -1.54
CA ALA A 22 9.93 -2.39 -0.30
C ALA A 22 9.65 -3.91 -0.34
N CYS A 23 9.07 -4.42 -1.45
CA CYS A 23 8.94 -5.87 -1.61
C CYS A 23 10.31 -6.54 -1.76
N GLY A 24 11.28 -5.86 -2.37
CA GLY A 24 12.66 -6.34 -2.47
C GLY A 24 13.30 -6.54 -1.10
N VAL A 25 13.17 -5.58 -0.18
CA VAL A 25 13.65 -5.74 1.21
C VAL A 25 12.94 -6.90 1.89
N ALA A 26 11.62 -7.03 1.73
CA ALA A 26 10.87 -8.15 2.32
C ALA A 26 11.41 -9.51 1.87
N VAL A 27 11.72 -9.66 0.57
CA VAL A 27 12.27 -10.90 0.00
C VAL A 27 13.72 -11.13 0.44
N VAL A 28 14.58 -10.11 0.32
CA VAL A 28 16.01 -10.25 0.62
C VAL A 28 16.24 -10.42 2.12
N ALA A 29 15.58 -9.62 2.95
CA ALA A 29 15.69 -9.75 4.41
C ALA A 29 15.19 -11.11 4.89
N GLY A 30 14.15 -11.67 4.27
CA GLY A 30 13.67 -13.02 4.60
C GLY A 30 14.68 -14.14 4.30
N GLN A 31 15.68 -13.88 3.45
CA GLN A 31 16.74 -14.86 3.12
C GLN A 31 18.00 -14.72 3.97
N ILE A 32 18.32 -13.51 4.45
CA ILE A 32 19.61 -13.22 5.07
C ILE A 32 19.53 -12.83 6.54
N VAL A 33 18.38 -12.42 7.03
CA VAL A 33 18.20 -12.02 8.43
C VAL A 33 17.77 -13.22 9.26
N GLU A 34 18.57 -13.61 10.24
CA GLU A 34 18.19 -14.63 11.20
C GLU A 34 17.10 -14.11 12.13
N GLY A 35 16.02 -14.87 12.24
CA GLY A 35 14.88 -14.59 13.12
C GLY A 35 13.83 -13.67 12.53
N GLN A 36 12.58 -13.94 12.87
CA GLN A 36 11.41 -13.25 12.33
C GLN A 36 11.38 -11.75 12.68
N LEU A 37 11.87 -11.35 13.86
CA LEU A 37 11.81 -9.96 14.32
C LEU A 37 12.62 -9.01 13.42
N GLY A 38 13.83 -9.42 13.02
CA GLY A 38 14.68 -8.62 12.15
C GLY A 38 14.05 -8.40 10.77
N TRP A 39 13.53 -9.47 10.17
CA TRP A 39 12.77 -9.40 8.90
C TRP A 39 11.54 -8.48 9.02
N TRP A 40 10.79 -8.63 10.11
CA TRP A 40 9.57 -7.87 10.38
C TRP A 40 9.83 -6.36 10.45
N VAL A 41 10.83 -5.97 11.24
CA VAL A 41 11.21 -4.56 11.41
C VAL A 41 11.79 -4.00 10.12
N ALA A 42 12.70 -4.72 9.44
CA ALA A 42 13.30 -4.27 8.19
C ALA A 42 12.25 -4.05 7.10
N THR A 43 11.33 -4.99 6.94
CA THR A 43 10.23 -4.89 5.97
C THR A 43 9.33 -3.70 6.28
N SER A 44 8.90 -3.55 7.55
CA SER A 44 8.02 -2.45 7.96
C SER A 44 8.65 -1.08 7.71
N LEU A 45 9.94 -0.93 8.05
CA LEU A 45 10.69 0.30 7.79
C LEU A 45 10.85 0.57 6.30
N ALA A 46 11.13 -0.45 5.49
CA ALA A 46 11.32 -0.28 4.06
C ALA A 46 10.07 0.30 3.39
N PHE A 47 8.88 -0.22 3.70
CA PHE A 47 7.63 0.32 3.18
C PHE A 47 7.42 1.78 3.57
N GLY A 48 7.66 2.14 4.83
CA GLY A 48 7.54 3.53 5.28
C GLY A 48 8.57 4.46 4.66
N LEU A 49 9.84 4.06 4.60
CA LEU A 49 10.93 4.88 4.05
C LEU A 49 10.76 5.13 2.54
N VAL A 50 10.26 4.15 1.78
CA VAL A 50 9.95 4.36 0.36
C VAL A 50 8.87 5.44 0.20
N ILE A 51 7.83 5.45 1.05
CA ILE A 51 6.82 6.52 1.01
C ILE A 51 7.46 7.87 1.34
N VAL A 52 8.29 7.96 2.38
CA VAL A 52 9.00 9.21 2.69
C VAL A 52 9.79 9.69 1.49
N ALA A 53 10.62 8.82 0.90
CA ALA A 53 11.46 9.15 -0.24
C ALA A 53 10.63 9.62 -1.44
N MET A 54 9.57 8.90 -1.79
CA MET A 54 8.73 9.24 -2.95
C MET A 54 7.87 10.49 -2.70
N ALA A 55 7.32 10.68 -1.49
CA ALA A 55 6.53 11.85 -1.17
C ALA A 55 7.34 13.16 -1.35
N TYR A 56 8.59 13.18 -0.92
CA TYR A 56 9.47 14.34 -1.11
C TYR A 56 10.06 14.46 -2.52
N SER A 57 10.09 13.38 -3.31
CA SER A 57 10.63 13.40 -4.67
C SER A 57 9.58 13.78 -5.72
N ILE A 58 8.39 13.17 -5.66
CA ILE A 58 7.36 13.29 -6.69
C ILE A 58 6.02 13.83 -6.16
N GLY A 59 5.90 14.08 -4.85
CA GLY A 59 4.65 14.55 -4.25
C GLY A 59 4.18 15.89 -4.81
N ASN A 60 5.10 16.78 -5.15
CA ASN A 60 4.81 18.05 -5.79
C ASN A 60 4.34 17.92 -7.25
N ILE A 61 4.45 16.74 -7.87
CA ILE A 61 4.06 16.48 -9.26
C ILE A 61 2.68 15.80 -9.31
N SER A 62 2.47 14.73 -8.52
CA SER A 62 1.27 13.89 -8.57
C SER A 62 0.47 13.85 -7.28
N GLY A 63 1.03 14.33 -6.18
CA GLY A 63 0.53 14.08 -4.82
C GLY A 63 1.06 12.76 -4.23
N CYS A 64 1.82 11.98 -5.01
CA CYS A 64 2.45 10.72 -4.60
C CYS A 64 1.45 9.76 -3.93
N HIS A 65 0.33 9.46 -4.62
CA HIS A 65 -0.63 8.49 -4.12
C HIS A 65 -0.03 7.09 -4.12
N ILE A 66 0.58 6.67 -5.25
CA ILE A 66 1.23 5.36 -5.51
C ILE A 66 0.46 4.15 -4.96
N ASN A 67 -0.87 4.32 -4.86
CA ASN A 67 -1.80 3.38 -4.24
C ASN A 67 -3.24 3.65 -4.73
N PRO A 68 -3.93 2.68 -5.35
CA PRO A 68 -5.33 2.83 -5.77
C PRO A 68 -6.29 3.16 -4.62
N ALA A 69 -6.06 2.63 -3.41
CA ALA A 69 -6.90 2.90 -2.25
C ALA A 69 -6.76 4.37 -1.79
N VAL A 70 -5.53 4.90 -1.76
CA VAL A 70 -5.29 6.33 -1.49
C VAL A 70 -5.95 7.20 -2.56
N SER A 71 -5.79 6.82 -3.84
CA SER A 71 -6.41 7.55 -4.95
C SER A 71 -7.94 7.57 -4.85
N LEU A 72 -8.57 6.48 -4.38
CA LEU A 72 -10.00 6.42 -4.11
C LEU A 72 -10.41 7.38 -2.99
N ALA A 73 -9.68 7.40 -1.89
CA ALA A 73 -9.95 8.34 -0.79
C ALA A 73 -9.88 9.80 -1.26
N MET A 74 -8.86 10.15 -2.07
CA MET A 74 -8.72 11.48 -2.65
C MET A 74 -9.84 11.82 -3.65
N LEU A 75 -10.33 10.83 -4.41
CA LEU A 75 -11.51 11.00 -5.26
C LEU A 75 -12.77 11.30 -4.43
N ILE A 76 -13.04 10.51 -3.38
CA ILE A 76 -14.18 10.71 -2.47
C ILE A 76 -14.10 12.09 -1.81
N ARG A 77 -12.92 12.54 -1.43
CA ARG A 77 -12.66 13.89 -0.88
C ARG A 77 -12.65 14.99 -1.94
N LYS A 78 -12.92 14.68 -3.21
CA LYS A 78 -12.92 15.63 -4.35
C LYS A 78 -11.59 16.36 -4.55
N LYS A 79 -10.47 15.74 -4.16
CA LYS A 79 -9.12 16.27 -4.36
C LYS A 79 -8.56 15.96 -5.76
N ILE A 80 -9.09 14.91 -6.40
CA ILE A 80 -8.78 14.55 -7.80
C ILE A 80 -10.08 14.30 -8.57
N THR A 81 -10.00 14.38 -9.91
CA THR A 81 -11.12 14.07 -10.80
C THR A 81 -11.26 12.54 -11.00
N LEU A 82 -12.43 12.08 -11.41
CA LEU A 82 -12.63 10.67 -11.79
C LEU A 82 -11.69 10.25 -12.92
N LYS A 83 -11.44 11.14 -13.88
CA LYS A 83 -10.47 10.90 -14.96
C LYS A 83 -9.07 10.66 -14.41
N ASP A 84 -8.61 11.50 -13.50
CA ASP A 84 -7.29 11.35 -12.87
C ASP A 84 -7.21 10.07 -12.05
N PHE A 85 -8.26 9.73 -11.31
CA PHE A 85 -8.34 8.47 -10.58
C PHE A 85 -8.10 7.26 -11.49
N CYS A 86 -8.82 7.18 -12.62
CA CYS A 86 -8.65 6.07 -13.56
C CYS A 86 -7.23 5.98 -14.12
N PHE A 87 -6.65 7.12 -14.53
CA PHE A 87 -5.27 7.12 -15.04
C PHE A 87 -4.24 6.85 -13.95
N TYR A 88 -4.47 7.28 -12.71
CA TYR A 88 -3.61 6.94 -11.57
C TYR A 88 -3.60 5.44 -11.32
N VAL A 89 -4.77 4.80 -11.24
CA VAL A 89 -4.87 3.35 -11.03
C VAL A 89 -4.13 2.58 -12.12
N ILE A 90 -4.30 2.94 -13.39
CA ILE A 90 -3.58 2.31 -14.52
C ILE A 90 -2.06 2.51 -14.36
N ALA A 91 -1.63 3.75 -14.11
CA ALA A 91 -0.20 4.07 -13.95
C ALA A 91 0.43 3.34 -12.76
N GLN A 92 -0.28 3.24 -11.64
CA GLN A 92 0.14 2.54 -10.44
C GLN A 92 0.27 1.04 -10.68
N VAL A 93 -0.69 0.41 -11.37
CA VAL A 93 -0.62 -1.03 -11.70
C VAL A 93 0.54 -1.31 -12.66
N VAL A 94 0.70 -0.49 -13.70
CA VAL A 94 1.85 -0.61 -14.63
C VAL A 94 3.17 -0.44 -13.88
N GLY A 95 3.27 0.59 -13.04
CA GLY A 95 4.46 0.82 -12.21
C GLY A 95 4.77 -0.36 -11.30
N ALA A 96 3.75 -0.90 -10.62
CA ALA A 96 3.92 -2.07 -9.75
C ALA A 96 4.44 -3.29 -10.52
N LEU A 97 3.92 -3.56 -11.72
CA LEU A 97 4.40 -4.64 -12.58
C LEU A 97 5.86 -4.43 -13.00
N VAL A 98 6.22 -3.21 -13.41
CA VAL A 98 7.61 -2.87 -13.77
C VAL A 98 8.55 -3.04 -12.59
N GLY A 99 8.19 -2.56 -11.40
CA GLY A 99 9.01 -2.70 -10.20
C GLY A 99 9.19 -4.16 -9.77
N SER A 100 8.10 -4.94 -9.79
CA SER A 100 8.16 -6.38 -9.48
C SER A 100 8.97 -7.17 -10.53
N LEU A 101 8.89 -6.78 -11.81
CA LEU A 101 9.71 -7.38 -12.87
C LEU A 101 11.20 -7.08 -12.67
N PHE A 102 11.56 -5.83 -12.33
CA PHE A 102 12.94 -5.50 -12.00
C PHE A 102 13.46 -6.27 -10.79
N LEU A 103 12.62 -6.45 -9.76
CA LEU A 103 12.97 -7.30 -8.63
C LEU A 103 13.26 -8.73 -9.08
N ALA A 104 12.39 -9.34 -9.89
CA ALA A 104 12.60 -10.67 -10.42
C ALA A 104 13.90 -10.79 -11.23
N LEU A 105 14.22 -9.78 -12.06
CA LEU A 105 15.47 -9.73 -12.81
C LEU A 105 16.70 -9.70 -11.89
N CYS A 106 16.66 -8.89 -10.82
CA CYS A 106 17.72 -8.85 -9.80
C CYS A 106 17.87 -10.19 -9.05
N LEU A 107 16.79 -10.95 -8.92
CA LEU A 107 16.76 -12.29 -8.35
C LEU A 107 17.06 -13.40 -9.38
N ARG A 108 17.75 -13.08 -10.47
CA ARG A 108 18.13 -13.98 -11.55
C ARG A 108 16.95 -14.65 -12.27
N GLY A 109 15.86 -13.92 -12.44
CA GLY A 109 14.64 -14.45 -13.05
C GLY A 109 13.80 -15.33 -12.12
N ASN A 110 14.04 -15.26 -10.82
CA ASN A 110 13.21 -15.97 -9.85
C ASN A 110 11.92 -15.18 -9.57
N PHE A 111 10.79 -15.74 -10.00
CA PHE A 111 9.45 -15.19 -9.82
C PHE A 111 8.69 -15.85 -8.65
N SER A 112 9.26 -16.84 -7.96
CA SER A 112 8.55 -17.62 -6.94
C SER A 112 8.24 -16.84 -5.67
N SER A 113 9.04 -15.81 -5.36
CA SER A 113 8.84 -14.94 -4.20
C SER A 113 9.15 -13.50 -4.58
N LEU A 114 8.13 -12.68 -4.72
CA LEU A 114 8.20 -11.26 -5.06
C LEU A 114 7.51 -10.36 -4.03
N GLY A 115 7.29 -10.87 -2.82
CA GLY A 115 6.61 -10.15 -1.75
C GLY A 115 5.09 -10.08 -1.94
N GLY A 116 4.49 -11.09 -2.55
CA GLY A 116 3.03 -11.24 -2.63
C GLY A 116 2.39 -11.39 -1.25
N ASN A 117 1.14 -10.94 -1.13
CA ASN A 117 0.37 -11.03 0.10
C ASN A 117 -0.35 -12.37 0.20
N GLU A 118 -0.39 -12.91 1.41
CA GLU A 118 -1.08 -14.17 1.75
C GLU A 118 -1.58 -14.10 3.19
N ILE A 119 -2.64 -14.87 3.48
CA ILE A 119 -3.07 -15.11 4.86
C ILE A 119 -1.92 -15.79 5.60
N GLN A 120 -1.44 -15.17 6.68
CA GLN A 120 -0.33 -15.67 7.47
C GLN A 120 -0.79 -16.70 8.52
N ASP A 121 0.14 -17.44 9.07
CA ASP A 121 -0.12 -18.57 9.97
C ASP A 121 -0.94 -18.19 11.21
N LEU A 122 -0.81 -16.95 11.68
CA LEU A 122 -1.58 -16.44 12.82
C LEU A 122 -3.11 -16.47 12.60
N LEU A 123 -3.56 -16.41 11.36
CA LEU A 123 -4.99 -16.47 11.02
C LEU A 123 -5.44 -17.85 10.56
N LYS A 124 -4.51 -18.79 10.33
CA LYS A 124 -4.83 -20.13 9.86
C LYS A 124 -5.30 -21.02 11.01
N VAL A 125 -6.04 -22.06 10.67
CA VAL A 125 -6.50 -23.07 11.61
C VAL A 125 -5.70 -24.36 11.44
N THR A 126 -5.48 -25.10 12.54
CA THR A 126 -4.81 -26.40 12.46
C THR A 126 -5.87 -27.48 12.18
N VAL A 127 -5.71 -28.18 11.06
CA VAL A 127 -6.56 -29.32 10.67
C VAL A 127 -5.65 -30.50 10.36
N ASP A 128 -5.82 -31.60 11.05
CA ASP A 128 -4.98 -32.82 10.93
C ASP A 128 -3.48 -32.55 11.11
N GLY A 129 -3.13 -31.61 12.01
CA GLY A 129 -1.74 -31.23 12.29
C GLY A 129 -1.12 -30.24 11.29
N GLU A 130 -1.84 -29.80 10.27
CA GLU A 130 -1.40 -28.84 9.27
C GLU A 130 -2.16 -27.50 9.39
N LEU A 131 -1.45 -26.40 9.13
CA LEU A 131 -2.07 -25.06 9.06
C LEU A 131 -2.79 -24.89 7.74
N LYS A 132 -4.10 -24.61 7.79
CA LYS A 132 -4.95 -24.41 6.61
C LYS A 132 -5.68 -23.08 6.67
N THR A 133 -5.78 -22.43 5.52
CA THR A 133 -6.62 -21.24 5.35
C THR A 133 -8.07 -21.69 5.15
N ASP A 134 -8.93 -21.33 6.07
CA ASP A 134 -10.37 -21.55 5.97
C ASP A 134 -11.12 -20.26 5.64
N VAL A 135 -12.44 -20.35 5.56
CA VAL A 135 -13.31 -19.21 5.28
C VAL A 135 -13.15 -18.10 6.33
N TRP A 136 -13.00 -18.44 7.60
CA TRP A 136 -12.83 -17.46 8.67
C TRP A 136 -11.48 -16.77 8.62
N SER A 137 -10.41 -17.49 8.25
CA SER A 137 -9.09 -16.91 7.96
C SER A 137 -9.16 -15.82 6.90
N LEU A 138 -9.91 -16.06 5.81
CA LEU A 138 -10.11 -15.09 4.73
C LEU A 138 -10.89 -13.86 5.20
N PHE A 139 -11.99 -14.05 5.96
CA PHE A 139 -12.75 -12.92 6.51
C PHE A 139 -11.96 -12.13 7.53
N ALA A 140 -11.19 -12.78 8.40
CA ALA A 140 -10.31 -12.11 9.35
C ALA A 140 -9.25 -11.28 8.63
N GLY A 141 -8.59 -11.84 7.61
CA GLY A 141 -7.64 -11.12 6.78
C GLY A 141 -8.25 -9.93 6.05
N PHE A 142 -9.46 -10.08 5.50
CA PHE A 142 -10.20 -8.97 4.91
C PHE A 142 -10.45 -7.85 5.92
N PHE A 143 -10.93 -8.19 7.11
CA PHE A 143 -11.22 -7.20 8.15
C PHE A 143 -9.95 -6.49 8.64
N VAL A 144 -8.86 -7.23 8.82
CA VAL A 144 -7.55 -6.66 9.17
C VAL A 144 -7.12 -5.62 8.12
N GLU A 145 -7.17 -5.96 6.83
CA GLU A 145 -6.78 -5.04 5.75
C GLU A 145 -7.68 -3.79 5.68
N VAL A 146 -8.98 -3.91 5.95
CA VAL A 146 -9.88 -2.75 6.07
C VAL A 146 -9.39 -1.81 7.16
N LEU A 147 -9.08 -2.34 8.35
CA LEU A 147 -8.64 -1.53 9.49
C LEU A 147 -7.25 -0.91 9.25
N LEU A 148 -6.30 -1.69 8.73
CA LEU A 148 -4.95 -1.19 8.43
C LEU A 148 -5.00 -0.05 7.41
N THR A 149 -5.80 -0.22 6.34
CA THR A 149 -5.96 0.82 5.33
C THR A 149 -6.69 2.03 5.87
N PHE A 150 -7.70 1.84 6.71
CA PHE A 150 -8.37 2.95 7.40
C PHE A 150 -7.37 3.77 8.22
N ILE A 151 -6.53 3.13 9.06
CA ILE A 151 -5.51 3.81 9.88
C ILE A 151 -4.52 4.56 8.98
N PHE A 152 -4.04 3.93 7.92
CA PHE A 152 -3.11 4.54 7.00
C PHE A 152 -3.70 5.76 6.29
N VAL A 153 -4.90 5.63 5.74
CA VAL A 153 -5.55 6.69 4.95
C VAL A 153 -6.04 7.85 5.83
N ILE A 154 -6.48 7.59 7.07
CA ILE A 154 -6.86 8.68 7.97
C ILE A 154 -5.64 9.57 8.31
N ALA A 155 -4.46 8.97 8.47
CA ALA A 155 -3.22 9.72 8.66
C ALA A 155 -2.83 10.55 7.42
N ILE A 156 -3.02 10.01 6.22
CA ILE A 156 -2.82 10.75 4.97
C ILE A 156 -3.75 11.96 4.91
N LEU A 157 -5.05 11.74 5.10
CA LEU A 157 -6.04 12.81 5.01
C LEU A 157 -5.79 13.90 6.05
N GLY A 158 -5.41 13.52 7.27
CA GLY A 158 -5.09 14.47 8.34
C GLY A 158 -3.84 15.29 8.02
N SER A 159 -2.73 14.64 7.67
CA SER A 159 -1.45 15.31 7.44
C SER A 159 -1.40 16.17 6.16
N THR A 160 -2.30 15.92 5.21
CA THR A 160 -2.41 16.68 3.95
C THR A 160 -3.57 17.68 3.94
N ASP A 161 -4.25 17.88 5.04
CA ASP A 161 -5.34 18.86 5.12
C ASP A 161 -4.79 20.26 5.33
N GLU A 162 -4.81 21.06 4.27
CA GLU A 162 -4.34 22.44 4.24
C GLU A 162 -5.05 23.38 5.23
N ARG A 163 -6.17 22.96 5.82
CA ARG A 163 -6.86 23.72 6.87
C ARG A 163 -6.10 23.72 8.18
N TYR A 164 -5.26 22.71 8.42
CA TYR A 164 -4.57 22.47 9.70
C TYR A 164 -3.05 22.39 9.56
N HIS A 165 -2.54 22.11 8.37
CA HIS A 165 -1.11 21.84 8.14
C HIS A 165 -0.63 22.51 6.87
N ASP A 166 0.65 22.91 6.85
CA ASP A 166 1.33 23.42 5.66
C ASP A 166 1.83 22.31 4.73
N GLY A 167 1.58 21.06 5.07
CA GLY A 167 1.96 19.87 4.29
C GLY A 167 3.44 19.50 4.31
N LYS A 168 4.33 20.34 4.89
CA LYS A 168 5.80 20.12 4.85
C LYS A 168 6.23 18.79 5.45
N HIS A 169 5.56 18.31 6.47
CA HIS A 169 5.89 17.07 7.18
C HIS A 169 5.01 15.89 6.78
N ALA A 170 4.07 16.08 5.85
CA ALA A 170 3.11 15.05 5.47
C ALA A 170 3.81 13.76 5.01
N GLY A 171 4.88 13.84 4.21
CA GLY A 171 5.63 12.68 3.75
C GLY A 171 6.19 11.82 4.88
N ILE A 172 6.70 12.45 5.95
CA ILE A 172 7.21 11.72 7.13
C ILE A 172 6.06 11.06 7.88
N VAL A 173 4.96 11.79 8.14
CA VAL A 173 3.80 11.25 8.85
C VAL A 173 3.20 10.07 8.09
N ILE A 174 3.05 10.18 6.78
CA ILE A 174 2.50 9.12 5.93
C ILE A 174 3.42 7.90 5.94
N GLY A 175 4.74 8.09 5.79
CA GLY A 175 5.69 7.00 5.82
C GLY A 175 5.73 6.28 7.18
N LEU A 176 5.76 7.01 8.29
CA LEU A 176 5.69 6.42 9.63
C LEU A 176 4.36 5.69 9.87
N SER A 177 3.25 6.22 9.36
CA SER A 177 1.95 5.55 9.42
C SER A 177 1.97 4.23 8.64
N LEU A 178 2.61 4.19 7.45
CA LEU A 178 2.77 2.95 6.71
C LEU A 178 3.67 1.95 7.45
N THR A 179 4.76 2.41 8.07
CA THR A 179 5.59 1.57 8.96
C THR A 179 4.75 0.97 10.09
N LEU A 180 3.93 1.78 10.76
CA LEU A 180 3.08 1.33 11.86
C LEU A 180 2.11 0.21 11.44
N VAL A 181 1.41 0.38 10.32
CA VAL A 181 0.46 -0.63 9.85
C VAL A 181 1.15 -1.89 9.36
N HIS A 182 2.40 -1.81 8.86
CA HIS A 182 3.20 -2.98 8.54
C HIS A 182 3.68 -3.71 9.80
N LEU A 183 4.15 -2.98 10.82
CA LEU A 183 4.51 -3.57 12.11
C LEU A 183 3.35 -4.37 12.73
N LEU A 184 2.11 -3.92 12.56
CA LEU A 184 0.94 -4.65 13.03
C LEU A 184 0.53 -5.77 12.07
N GLY A 185 0.47 -5.49 10.78
CA GLY A 185 -0.25 -6.32 9.81
C GLY A 185 0.55 -7.47 9.20
N LEU A 186 1.92 -7.40 9.22
CA LEU A 186 2.76 -8.41 8.57
C LEU A 186 2.44 -9.84 9.04
N GLY A 187 2.15 -10.03 10.33
CA GLY A 187 1.84 -11.35 10.88
C GLY A 187 0.43 -11.87 10.57
N PHE A 188 -0.47 -11.00 10.09
CA PHE A 188 -1.84 -11.39 9.72
C PHE A 188 -1.99 -11.66 8.23
N THR A 189 -1.44 -10.75 7.39
CA THR A 189 -1.76 -10.69 5.96
C THR A 189 -0.55 -10.42 5.07
N GLY A 190 0.63 -10.23 5.67
CA GLY A 190 1.77 -9.66 4.95
C GLY A 190 1.57 -8.19 4.56
N THR A 191 0.57 -7.55 5.08
CA THR A 191 0.15 -6.15 4.89
C THR A 191 0.10 -5.69 3.44
N SER A 192 -1.10 -5.62 2.89
CA SER A 192 -1.33 -5.05 1.56
C SER A 192 -1.47 -3.53 1.62
N VAL A 193 -2.59 -3.07 2.15
CA VAL A 193 -3.11 -1.69 2.17
C VAL A 193 -3.03 -0.97 0.81
N ASN A 194 -2.67 -1.70 -0.26
CA ASN A 194 -2.41 -1.16 -1.60
C ASN A 194 -2.71 -2.21 -2.69
N PRO A 195 -3.82 -2.07 -3.43
CA PRO A 195 -4.19 -3.01 -4.48
C PRO A 195 -3.12 -3.23 -5.57
N ALA A 196 -2.43 -2.17 -6.01
CA ALA A 196 -1.42 -2.28 -7.06
C ALA A 196 -0.17 -3.04 -6.57
N ARG A 197 0.27 -2.76 -5.34
CA ARG A 197 1.40 -3.42 -4.67
C ARG A 197 1.17 -4.91 -4.49
N SER A 198 -0.08 -5.34 -4.34
CA SER A 198 -0.40 -6.77 -4.15
C SER A 198 -0.68 -7.50 -5.46
N LEU A 199 -1.34 -6.82 -6.41
CA LEU A 199 -1.70 -7.41 -7.70
C LEU A 199 -0.47 -7.81 -8.52
N ALA A 200 0.54 -6.93 -8.59
CA ALA A 200 1.69 -7.15 -9.46
C ALA A 200 2.54 -8.37 -9.06
N PRO A 201 2.99 -8.53 -7.80
CA PRO A 201 3.66 -9.75 -7.36
C PRO A 201 2.80 -11.00 -7.56
N ALA A 202 1.51 -10.95 -7.20
CA ALA A 202 0.60 -12.08 -7.31
C ALA A 202 0.48 -12.59 -8.77
N LEU A 203 0.36 -11.68 -9.73
CA LEU A 203 0.32 -12.03 -11.15
C LEU A 203 1.63 -12.66 -11.62
N LEU A 204 2.77 -12.08 -11.25
CA LEU A 204 4.08 -12.60 -11.69
C LEU A 204 4.43 -13.93 -11.03
N GLN A 205 4.12 -14.12 -9.76
CA GLN A 205 4.32 -15.39 -9.05
C GLN A 205 3.48 -16.52 -9.64
N ALA A 206 2.29 -16.23 -10.15
CA ALA A 206 1.42 -17.22 -10.78
C ALA A 206 2.05 -17.88 -12.01
N PHE A 207 2.97 -17.23 -12.74
CA PHE A 207 3.71 -17.82 -13.85
C PHE A 207 4.64 -18.96 -13.42
N THR A 208 5.01 -19.05 -12.15
CA THR A 208 5.82 -20.15 -11.61
C THR A 208 5.00 -21.26 -10.95
N GLY A 209 3.67 -21.17 -11.03
CA GLY A 209 2.74 -22.10 -10.39
C GLY A 209 2.38 -21.70 -8.95
N ASN A 210 3.00 -20.67 -8.36
CA ASN A 210 2.57 -20.14 -7.06
C ASN A 210 1.36 -19.22 -7.25
N THR A 211 0.17 -19.79 -7.06
CA THR A 211 -1.11 -19.06 -7.25
C THR A 211 -1.75 -18.63 -5.94
N THR A 212 -1.14 -18.84 -4.79
CA THR A 212 -1.74 -18.56 -3.45
C THR A 212 -2.12 -17.09 -3.32
N SER A 213 -1.18 -16.17 -3.57
CA SER A 213 -1.45 -14.72 -3.53
C SER A 213 -2.55 -14.31 -4.52
N LEU A 214 -2.57 -14.90 -5.71
CA LEU A 214 -3.56 -14.59 -6.75
C LEU A 214 -4.95 -15.15 -6.39
N SER A 215 -5.05 -16.31 -5.77
CA SER A 215 -6.34 -16.88 -5.31
C SER A 215 -7.01 -16.03 -4.23
N GLN A 216 -6.22 -15.30 -3.45
CA GLN A 216 -6.68 -14.40 -2.38
C GLN A 216 -6.74 -12.93 -2.84
N ILE A 217 -6.52 -12.62 -4.10
CA ILE A 217 -6.34 -11.24 -4.62
C ILE A 217 -7.54 -10.33 -4.34
N TRP A 218 -8.73 -10.88 -4.26
CA TRP A 218 -9.94 -10.14 -3.95
C TRP A 218 -9.87 -9.44 -2.58
N ILE A 219 -9.20 -10.06 -1.59
CA ILE A 219 -8.96 -9.45 -0.27
C ILE A 219 -8.10 -8.20 -0.45
N TRP A 220 -6.98 -8.33 -1.15
CA TRP A 220 -5.98 -7.28 -1.34
C TRP A 220 -6.44 -6.13 -2.24
N ILE A 221 -7.54 -6.31 -2.94
CA ILE A 221 -8.20 -5.25 -3.73
C ILE A 221 -9.36 -4.65 -2.94
N LEU A 222 -10.31 -5.45 -2.51
CA LEU A 222 -11.58 -4.92 -1.96
C LEU A 222 -11.41 -4.37 -0.55
N ALA A 223 -10.62 -5.02 0.31
CA ALA A 223 -10.45 -4.55 1.68
C ALA A 223 -9.72 -3.20 1.78
N PRO A 224 -8.58 -2.96 1.07
CA PRO A 224 -7.98 -1.63 1.05
C PRO A 224 -8.91 -0.55 0.48
N LEU A 225 -9.68 -0.85 -0.57
CA LEU A 225 -10.65 0.11 -1.11
C LEU A 225 -11.75 0.44 -0.10
N ALA A 226 -12.27 -0.56 0.60
CA ALA A 226 -13.28 -0.36 1.66
C ALA A 226 -12.72 0.46 2.83
N GLY A 227 -11.51 0.14 3.32
CA GLY A 227 -10.83 0.89 4.38
C GLY A 227 -10.58 2.35 4.03
N ALA A 228 -10.13 2.60 2.78
CA ALA A 228 -9.90 3.95 2.27
C ALA A 228 -11.19 4.75 2.13
N ALA A 229 -12.26 4.14 1.63
CA ALA A 229 -13.57 4.77 1.53
C ALA A 229 -14.12 5.13 2.92
N LEU A 230 -14.03 4.20 3.88
CA LEU A 230 -14.43 4.44 5.26
C LEU A 230 -13.64 5.60 5.88
N ALA A 231 -12.32 5.63 5.71
CA ALA A 231 -11.47 6.71 6.20
C ALA A 231 -11.88 8.07 5.59
N ALA A 232 -12.13 8.12 4.29
CA ALA A 232 -12.53 9.33 3.60
C ALA A 232 -13.90 9.86 4.09
N ILE A 233 -14.85 8.97 4.36
CA ILE A 233 -16.18 9.32 4.89
C ILE A 233 -16.05 9.82 6.33
N VAL A 234 -15.39 9.04 7.20
CA VAL A 234 -15.21 9.40 8.62
C VAL A 234 -14.47 10.72 8.74
N TYR A 235 -13.36 10.89 8.02
CA TYR A 235 -12.61 12.15 8.01
C TYR A 235 -13.50 13.33 7.54
N GLY A 236 -14.35 13.10 6.54
CA GLY A 236 -15.31 14.09 6.08
C GLY A 236 -16.32 14.51 7.15
N VAL A 237 -16.79 13.58 7.96
CA VAL A 237 -17.75 13.83 9.02
C VAL A 237 -17.10 14.63 10.17
N ILE A 238 -15.95 14.19 10.67
CA ILE A 238 -15.26 14.81 11.82
C ILE A 238 -14.68 16.20 11.51
N THR A 239 -14.46 16.51 10.21
CA THR A 239 -13.94 17.82 9.78
C THR A 239 -15.02 18.74 9.19
N LYS A 240 -16.30 18.35 9.23
CA LYS A 240 -17.41 19.15 8.70
C LYS A 240 -17.61 20.42 9.55
N GLY A 241 -17.70 21.58 8.87
CA GLY A 241 -17.99 22.87 9.53
C GLY A 241 -16.80 23.57 10.15
N LYS A 242 -15.58 23.04 10.01
CA LYS A 242 -14.37 23.75 10.44
C LYS A 242 -13.85 24.62 9.29
N GLU A 243 -13.84 25.94 9.50
CA GLU A 243 -13.21 26.90 8.59
C GLU A 243 -11.68 26.85 8.72
N LYS A 244 -10.96 27.40 7.71
CA LYS A 244 -9.50 27.56 7.84
C LYS A 244 -9.22 28.35 9.12
N SER A 245 -8.42 27.81 10.02
CA SER A 245 -7.85 28.60 11.11
C SER A 245 -7.02 29.72 10.48
N GLU A 246 -7.31 30.99 10.83
CA GLU A 246 -6.42 32.09 10.47
C GLU A 246 -5.00 31.76 10.99
N PRO A 247 -3.94 32.11 10.24
CA PRO A 247 -2.59 31.94 10.74
C PRO A 247 -2.49 32.70 12.07
N GLN A 248 -2.19 32.00 13.15
CA GLN A 248 -1.80 32.67 14.38
C GLN A 248 -0.53 33.49 14.08
N ALA A 249 -0.67 34.80 14.20
CA ALA A 249 0.38 35.78 13.96
C ALA A 249 1.55 35.62 14.96
#